data_e9f195c167898be2c74c64e2372a121c
#
_entry.id   e9f195c167898be2c74c64e2372a121c
#
_cell.length_a   1.000
_cell.length_b   1.000
_cell.length_c   1.000
_cell.angle_alpha   90.00
_cell.angle_beta   90.00
_cell.angle_gamma   90.00
#
_symmetry.space_group_name_H-M   'P 1'
#
loop_
_entity.id
_entity.type
_entity.pdbx_description
1 polymer ?
#
loop_
_entity_poly.entity_id
_entity_poly.type
_entity_poly.pdbx_seq_one_letter_code
_entity_poly.pdbx_strand_id
1 'polypeptide(L)'
;MIDFKNVSKVYDNGTKALSNVNIHIDKGEFVFVVGASGAGKSTFLKLMMREEVPSSGTITIKDYNLGEMKKRKIPYFRRNLGIVFQDFRLIPNMTVYDNVAFAMRVVGAREKDIRKRVPYVINIVGLSHKARNYPNELSGGEQQRVALARALVNNADIIIADEPTGNVDPQMSLEIVELLKRLNETGTTVIMVTHAHDLVRMFDNRVIVLDGGEVIADGAVEDGGIPVQQASHLNIEAKEKTSENRITQKFVSAPQEEPEQPQEEDAPDADFLNAIISDTDTYRIYVEDDTSAPSAAAENKEGGDAE
;
A
#
# COMPACT_ATOMS: atom_id res chain seq x y z
N MET A 1 4.86 -15.08 1.54
CA MET A 1 4.67 -14.17 2.67
C MET A 1 3.21 -13.83 2.91
N ILE A 2 2.40 -13.71 1.86
CA ILE A 2 0.94 -13.51 1.91
C ILE A 2 0.30 -14.68 1.21
N ASP A 3 -0.60 -15.40 1.89
CA ASP A 3 -1.28 -16.58 1.36
C ASP A 3 -2.79 -16.44 1.50
N PHE A 4 -3.50 -16.57 0.39
CA PHE A 4 -4.93 -16.77 0.31
C PHE A 4 -5.18 -18.20 -0.15
N LYS A 5 -5.88 -19.01 0.64
CA LYS A 5 -6.20 -20.43 0.35
C LYS A 5 -7.69 -20.65 0.37
N ASN A 6 -8.27 -20.86 -0.82
CA ASN A 6 -9.71 -21.09 -1.04
C ASN A 6 -10.59 -20.04 -0.39
N VAL A 7 -10.19 -18.76 -0.49
CA VAL A 7 -10.81 -17.64 0.23
C VAL A 7 -12.08 -17.20 -0.50
N SER A 8 -13.19 -17.20 0.22
CA SER A 8 -14.45 -16.61 -0.25
C SER A 8 -14.97 -15.59 0.75
N LYS A 9 -15.63 -14.54 0.23
CA LYS A 9 -16.31 -13.53 1.04
C LYS A 9 -17.71 -13.28 0.50
N VAL A 10 -18.69 -13.53 1.36
CA VAL A 10 -20.09 -13.19 1.14
C VAL A 10 -20.49 -12.18 2.21
N TYR A 11 -21.06 -11.05 1.80
CA TYR A 11 -21.60 -10.05 2.73
C TYR A 11 -23.02 -10.43 3.21
N ASP A 12 -23.48 -9.82 4.29
CA ASP A 12 -24.78 -10.10 4.89
C ASP A 12 -25.97 -9.83 3.94
N ASN A 13 -25.79 -8.95 2.97
CA ASN A 13 -26.76 -8.68 1.92
C ASN A 13 -26.76 -9.75 0.80
N GLY A 14 -26.01 -10.82 0.94
CA GLY A 14 -25.88 -11.91 -0.04
C GLY A 14 -24.90 -11.67 -1.18
N THR A 15 -24.23 -10.51 -1.23
CA THR A 15 -23.24 -10.20 -2.27
C THR A 15 -22.02 -11.11 -2.12
N LYS A 16 -21.74 -11.93 -3.14
CA LYS A 16 -20.51 -12.73 -3.25
C LYS A 16 -19.42 -11.82 -3.81
N ALA A 17 -18.56 -11.33 -2.94
CA ALA A 17 -17.52 -10.38 -3.33
C ALA A 17 -16.19 -11.05 -3.71
N LEU A 18 -15.88 -12.22 -3.14
CA LEU A 18 -14.78 -13.09 -3.55
C LEU A 18 -15.23 -14.53 -3.52
N SER A 19 -14.72 -15.34 -4.45
CA SER A 19 -15.10 -16.74 -4.64
C SER A 19 -13.84 -17.58 -4.90
N ASN A 20 -13.53 -18.48 -3.96
CA ASN A 20 -12.43 -19.43 -4.04
C ASN A 20 -11.08 -18.86 -4.48
N VAL A 21 -10.74 -17.67 -4.00
CA VAL A 21 -9.49 -16.98 -4.34
C VAL A 21 -8.29 -17.72 -3.74
N ASN A 22 -7.30 -18.01 -4.60
CA ASN A 22 -6.03 -18.61 -4.24
C ASN A 22 -4.92 -17.72 -4.78
N ILE A 23 -4.13 -17.11 -3.88
CA ILE A 23 -3.03 -16.18 -4.22
C ILE A 23 -1.90 -16.43 -3.24
N HIS A 24 -0.67 -16.50 -3.76
CA HIS A 24 0.54 -16.45 -2.96
C HIS A 24 1.40 -15.27 -3.41
N ILE A 25 1.84 -14.42 -2.47
CA ILE A 25 2.74 -13.30 -2.74
C ILE A 25 3.96 -13.46 -1.86
N ASP A 26 5.15 -13.47 -2.48
CA ASP A 26 6.42 -13.59 -1.80
C ASP A 26 6.84 -12.30 -1.08
N LYS A 27 7.79 -12.43 -0.16
CA LYS A 27 8.39 -11.27 0.49
C LYS A 27 9.23 -10.48 -0.52
N GLY A 28 9.06 -9.15 -0.54
CA GLY A 28 9.78 -8.28 -1.46
C GLY A 28 9.22 -8.31 -2.89
N GLU A 29 8.06 -8.92 -3.13
CA GLU A 29 7.41 -8.91 -4.43
C GLU A 29 6.64 -7.62 -4.65
N PHE A 30 6.62 -7.13 -5.90
CA PHE A 30 5.73 -6.05 -6.34
C PHE A 30 4.62 -6.66 -7.20
N VAL A 31 3.38 -6.50 -6.77
CA VAL A 31 2.22 -7.09 -7.43
C VAL A 31 1.18 -6.02 -7.75
N PHE A 32 0.78 -5.94 -9.00
CA PHE A 32 -0.42 -5.21 -9.40
C PHE A 32 -1.66 -6.08 -9.26
N VAL A 33 -2.74 -5.53 -8.73
CA VAL A 33 -4.05 -6.17 -8.69
C VAL A 33 -5.01 -5.31 -9.53
N VAL A 34 -5.47 -5.86 -10.63
CA VAL A 34 -6.33 -5.16 -11.60
C VAL A 34 -7.68 -5.84 -11.73
N GLY A 35 -8.65 -5.13 -12.31
CA GLY A 35 -9.98 -5.65 -12.56
C GLY A 35 -11.01 -4.54 -12.70
N ALA A 36 -12.18 -4.86 -13.27
CA ALA A 36 -13.27 -3.92 -13.44
C ALA A 36 -13.83 -3.39 -12.10
N SER A 37 -14.66 -2.36 -12.15
CA SER A 37 -15.41 -1.94 -10.96
C SER A 37 -16.31 -3.09 -10.50
N GLY A 38 -16.31 -3.37 -9.19
CA GLY A 38 -17.07 -4.50 -8.64
C GLY A 38 -16.36 -5.86 -8.72
N ALA A 39 -15.15 -5.97 -9.31
CA ALA A 39 -14.41 -7.23 -9.44
C ALA A 39 -13.95 -7.86 -8.10
N GLY A 40 -14.13 -7.18 -6.97
CA GLY A 40 -13.73 -7.69 -5.64
C GLY A 40 -12.46 -7.06 -5.08
N LYS A 41 -11.79 -6.13 -5.79
CA LYS A 41 -10.52 -5.50 -5.38
C LYS A 41 -10.57 -4.86 -4.00
N SER A 42 -11.57 -4.05 -3.71
CA SER A 42 -11.71 -3.40 -2.41
C SER A 42 -11.99 -4.42 -1.29
N THR A 43 -12.69 -5.51 -1.58
CA THR A 43 -12.91 -6.61 -0.62
C THR A 43 -11.61 -7.36 -0.35
N PHE A 44 -10.82 -7.63 -1.39
CA PHE A 44 -9.48 -8.22 -1.25
C PHE A 44 -8.61 -7.38 -0.31
N LEU A 45 -8.54 -6.05 -0.51
CA LEU A 45 -7.80 -5.15 0.37
C LEU A 45 -8.34 -5.12 1.80
N LYS A 46 -9.67 -5.05 1.99
CA LYS A 46 -10.29 -5.08 3.32
C LYS A 46 -9.96 -6.35 4.11
N LEU A 47 -9.90 -7.49 3.42
CA LEU A 47 -9.46 -8.75 4.02
C LEU A 47 -7.98 -8.68 4.42
N MET A 48 -7.10 -8.17 3.55
CA MET A 48 -5.68 -8.00 3.86
C MET A 48 -5.45 -7.06 5.07
N MET A 49 -6.21 -5.98 5.16
CA MET A 49 -6.15 -5.04 6.29
C MET A 49 -6.85 -5.56 7.55
N ARG A 50 -7.48 -6.74 7.49
CA ARG A 50 -8.32 -7.28 8.57
C ARG A 50 -9.46 -6.33 8.97
N GLU A 51 -9.98 -5.56 8.03
CA GLU A 51 -11.24 -4.81 8.18
C GLU A 51 -12.43 -5.74 8.06
N GLU A 52 -12.30 -6.73 7.17
CA GLU A 52 -13.24 -7.84 6.98
C GLU A 52 -12.59 -9.18 7.34
N VAL A 53 -13.42 -10.19 7.54
CA VAL A 53 -13.01 -11.60 7.68
C VAL A 53 -13.53 -12.40 6.51
N PRO A 54 -12.81 -13.43 6.06
CA PRO A 54 -13.31 -14.34 5.04
C PRO A 54 -14.54 -15.11 5.57
N SER A 55 -15.47 -15.43 4.67
CA SER A 55 -16.60 -16.31 4.98
C SER A 55 -16.16 -17.78 4.98
N SER A 56 -15.15 -18.12 4.14
CA SER A 56 -14.49 -19.42 4.12
C SER A 56 -13.06 -19.27 3.59
N GLY A 57 -12.25 -20.32 3.77
CA GLY A 57 -10.83 -20.32 3.42
C GLY A 57 -9.96 -19.68 4.50
N THR A 58 -8.66 -19.55 4.20
CA THR A 58 -7.66 -19.05 5.15
C THR A 58 -6.82 -17.97 4.51
N ILE A 59 -6.58 -16.89 5.27
CA ILE A 59 -5.66 -15.81 4.88
C ILE A 59 -4.54 -15.77 5.91
N THR A 60 -3.31 -15.95 5.44
CA THR A 60 -2.11 -15.81 6.29
C THR A 60 -1.24 -14.69 5.75
N ILE A 61 -0.85 -13.76 6.60
CA ILE A 61 0.11 -12.69 6.26
C ILE A 61 1.23 -12.74 7.30
N LYS A 62 2.47 -12.99 6.87
CA LYS A 62 3.59 -13.32 7.77
C LYS A 62 3.18 -14.51 8.66
N ASP A 63 3.24 -14.32 9.98
CA ASP A 63 2.89 -15.33 10.98
C ASP A 63 1.43 -15.17 11.50
N TYR A 64 0.63 -14.32 10.87
CA TYR A 64 -0.74 -14.03 11.29
C TYR A 64 -1.78 -14.75 10.45
N ASN A 65 -2.55 -15.66 11.05
CA ASN A 65 -3.83 -16.14 10.48
C ASN A 65 -4.90 -15.08 10.73
N LEU A 66 -5.33 -14.39 9.66
CA LEU A 66 -6.25 -13.26 9.79
C LEU A 66 -7.66 -13.69 10.21
N GLY A 67 -8.11 -14.90 9.82
CA GLY A 67 -9.42 -15.43 10.20
C GLY A 67 -9.57 -15.59 11.70
N GLU A 68 -8.54 -16.14 12.35
CA GLU A 68 -8.52 -16.51 13.77
C GLU A 68 -7.98 -15.43 14.69
N MET A 69 -7.50 -14.32 14.13
CA MET A 69 -6.84 -13.26 14.88
C MET A 69 -7.78 -12.61 15.89
N LYS A 70 -7.39 -12.62 17.17
CA LYS A 70 -8.13 -11.92 18.25
C LYS A 70 -8.11 -10.40 18.02
N LYS A 71 -9.22 -9.72 18.28
CA LYS A 71 -9.37 -8.26 18.05
C LYS A 71 -8.23 -7.42 18.65
N ARG A 72 -7.72 -7.78 19.84
CA ARG A 72 -6.60 -7.08 20.51
C ARG A 72 -5.28 -7.15 19.74
N LYS A 73 -5.07 -8.14 18.86
CA LYS A 73 -3.84 -8.28 18.04
C LYS A 73 -3.90 -7.49 16.73
N ILE A 74 -5.09 -7.07 16.28
CA ILE A 74 -5.27 -6.36 15.01
C ILE A 74 -4.43 -5.07 14.94
N PRO A 75 -4.38 -4.20 15.97
CA PRO A 75 -3.54 -3.00 15.92
C PRO A 75 -2.05 -3.31 15.73
N TYR A 76 -1.54 -4.37 16.37
CA TYR A 76 -0.14 -4.80 16.22
C TYR A 76 0.14 -5.38 14.83
N PHE A 77 -0.78 -6.16 14.28
CA PHE A 77 -0.69 -6.64 12.91
C PHE A 77 -0.65 -5.47 11.91
N ARG A 78 -1.54 -4.48 12.06
CA ARG A 78 -1.61 -3.33 11.16
C ARG A 78 -0.37 -2.43 11.20
N ARG A 79 0.48 -2.51 12.22
CA ARG A 79 1.78 -1.82 12.28
C ARG A 79 2.76 -2.32 11.21
N ASN A 80 2.56 -3.55 10.71
CA ASN A 80 3.37 -4.11 9.61
C ASN A 80 2.89 -3.65 8.24
N LEU A 81 1.80 -2.88 8.15
CA LEU A 81 1.17 -2.42 6.91
C LEU A 81 1.32 -0.92 6.77
N GLY A 82 1.87 -0.49 5.64
CA GLY A 82 1.76 0.89 5.17
C GLY A 82 0.60 0.97 4.18
N ILE A 83 -0.39 1.82 4.44
CA ILE A 83 -1.61 1.87 3.63
C ILE A 83 -1.72 3.24 2.98
N VAL A 84 -1.87 3.24 1.65
CA VAL A 84 -2.14 4.42 0.83
C VAL A 84 -3.55 4.29 0.27
N PHE A 85 -4.43 5.22 0.61
CA PHE A 85 -5.82 5.22 0.19
C PHE A 85 -6.03 6.15 -1.01
N GLN A 86 -7.01 5.85 -1.84
CA GLN A 86 -7.40 6.66 -2.99
C GLN A 86 -7.85 8.08 -2.59
N ASP A 87 -8.51 8.24 -1.44
CA ASP A 87 -9.02 9.50 -0.90
C ASP A 87 -8.04 10.18 0.08
N PHE A 88 -6.77 9.81 0.04
CA PHE A 88 -5.64 10.28 0.84
C PHE A 88 -5.81 10.10 2.36
N ARG A 89 -6.99 10.28 2.91
CA ARG A 89 -7.36 10.23 4.34
C ARG A 89 -6.42 11.06 5.21
N LEU A 90 -6.08 12.25 4.76
CA LEU A 90 -5.29 13.19 5.55
C LEU A 90 -6.16 13.80 6.65
N ILE A 91 -5.53 14.13 7.78
CA ILE A 91 -6.19 14.81 8.90
C ILE A 91 -6.17 16.32 8.58
N PRO A 92 -7.34 16.97 8.34
CA PRO A 92 -7.39 18.30 7.75
C PRO A 92 -6.75 19.41 8.61
N ASN A 93 -6.81 19.26 9.92
CA ASN A 93 -6.30 20.23 10.93
C ASN A 93 -4.88 19.92 11.39
N MET A 94 -4.18 19.05 10.69
CA MET A 94 -2.77 18.75 10.92
C MET A 94 -1.94 19.17 9.71
N THR A 95 -0.75 19.71 9.96
CA THR A 95 0.22 20.01 8.91
C THR A 95 0.70 18.73 8.21
N VAL A 96 1.42 18.87 7.10
CA VAL A 96 2.12 17.74 6.45
C VAL A 96 2.98 16.99 7.46
N TYR A 97 3.81 17.74 8.23
CA TYR A 97 4.65 17.16 9.27
C TYR A 97 3.82 16.38 10.30
N ASP A 98 2.75 16.97 10.81
CA ASP A 98 1.94 16.34 11.85
C ASP A 98 1.15 15.14 11.34
N ASN A 99 0.69 15.14 10.10
CA ASN A 99 0.05 13.99 9.46
C ASN A 99 1.00 12.78 9.42
N VAL A 100 2.27 13.00 9.07
CA VAL A 100 3.29 11.93 9.02
C VAL A 100 3.71 11.53 10.44
N ALA A 101 3.95 12.51 11.32
CA ALA A 101 4.32 12.26 12.72
C ALA A 101 3.24 11.49 13.50
N PHE A 102 1.97 11.73 13.18
CA PHE A 102 0.84 11.04 13.80
C PHE A 102 0.94 9.52 13.65
N ALA A 103 1.32 9.02 12.48
CA ALA A 103 1.48 7.58 12.26
C ALA A 103 2.55 6.96 13.19
N MET A 104 3.62 7.68 13.48
CA MET A 104 4.65 7.24 14.44
C MET A 104 4.15 7.33 15.90
N ARG A 105 3.42 8.41 16.25
CA ARG A 105 2.86 8.56 17.59
C ARG A 105 1.87 7.45 17.94
N VAL A 106 1.03 7.04 16.99
CA VAL A 106 0.04 5.95 17.18
C VAL A 106 0.71 4.61 17.50
N VAL A 107 1.90 4.36 16.99
CA VAL A 107 2.64 3.12 17.29
C VAL A 107 3.53 3.25 18.54
N GLY A 108 3.54 4.42 19.20
CA GLY A 108 4.28 4.66 20.43
C GLY A 108 5.75 5.07 20.24
N ALA A 109 6.11 5.60 19.05
CA ALA A 109 7.46 6.07 18.80
C ALA A 109 7.83 7.26 19.71
N ARG A 110 9.09 7.33 20.13
CA ARG A 110 9.62 8.42 20.96
C ARG A 110 9.74 9.71 20.14
N GLU A 111 9.48 10.87 20.75
CA GLU A 111 9.61 12.18 20.08
C GLU A 111 10.99 12.41 19.44
N LYS A 112 12.06 11.87 20.01
CA LYS A 112 13.41 11.93 19.43
C LYS A 112 13.45 11.27 18.05
N ASP A 113 12.83 10.09 17.92
CA ASP A 113 12.81 9.30 16.69
C ASP A 113 11.90 9.96 15.65
N ILE A 114 10.76 10.51 16.08
CA ILE A 114 9.85 11.28 15.23
C ILE A 114 10.57 12.49 14.62
N ARG A 115 11.29 13.28 15.43
CA ARG A 115 12.02 14.46 14.96
C ARG A 115 13.12 14.13 13.95
N LYS A 116 13.70 12.94 14.00
CA LYS A 116 14.69 12.48 13.03
C LYS A 116 14.02 11.93 11.76
N ARG A 117 13.01 11.04 11.93
CA ARG A 117 12.45 10.25 10.84
C ARG A 117 11.46 11.02 9.96
N VAL A 118 10.60 11.86 10.55
CA VAL A 118 9.54 12.55 9.80
C VAL A 118 10.10 13.51 8.75
N PRO A 119 11.05 14.42 9.06
CA PRO A 119 11.64 15.29 8.03
C PRO A 119 12.31 14.50 6.91
N TYR A 120 12.98 13.39 7.25
CA TYR A 120 13.62 12.52 6.29
C TYR A 120 12.63 11.90 5.30
N VAL A 121 11.50 11.35 5.78
CA VAL A 121 10.48 10.76 4.90
C VAL A 121 9.77 11.83 4.07
N ILE A 122 9.51 13.02 4.63
CA ILE A 122 8.94 14.15 3.89
C ILE A 122 9.87 14.58 2.74
N ASN A 123 11.18 14.52 2.96
CA ASN A 123 12.16 14.82 1.91
C ASN A 123 12.14 13.76 0.80
N ILE A 124 12.02 12.47 1.13
CA ILE A 124 11.91 11.37 0.15
C ILE A 124 10.75 11.61 -0.83
N VAL A 125 9.63 12.12 -0.35
CA VAL A 125 8.46 12.40 -1.19
C VAL A 125 8.48 13.82 -1.78
N GLY A 126 9.60 14.57 -1.68
CA GLY A 126 9.79 15.89 -2.28
C GLY A 126 8.95 17.02 -1.65
N LEU A 127 8.53 16.89 -0.39
CA LEU A 127 7.63 17.84 0.27
C LEU A 127 8.27 18.65 1.41
N SER A 128 9.62 18.73 1.47
CA SER A 128 10.32 19.44 2.54
C SER A 128 9.88 20.90 2.66
N HIS A 129 9.66 21.60 1.54
CA HIS A 129 9.22 22.98 1.48
C HIS A 129 7.76 23.18 1.91
N LYS A 130 6.95 22.12 1.92
CA LYS A 130 5.52 22.10 2.30
C LYS A 130 5.27 21.48 3.68
N ALA A 131 6.32 21.17 4.46
CA ALA A 131 6.19 20.46 5.75
C ALA A 131 5.24 21.13 6.75
N ARG A 132 5.08 22.46 6.68
CA ARG A 132 4.23 23.28 7.56
C ARG A 132 2.84 23.57 6.97
N ASN A 133 2.59 23.22 5.72
CA ASN A 133 1.30 23.43 5.06
C ASN A 133 0.25 22.46 5.55
N TYR A 134 -1.01 22.87 5.44
CA TYR A 134 -2.18 22.05 5.71
C TYR A 134 -2.67 21.34 4.43
N PRO A 135 -3.42 20.23 4.53
CA PRO A 135 -3.91 19.48 3.35
C PRO A 135 -4.68 20.33 2.34
N ASN A 136 -5.45 21.32 2.78
CA ASN A 136 -6.22 22.20 1.90
C ASN A 136 -5.36 23.22 1.11
N GLU A 137 -4.09 23.33 1.43
CA GLU A 137 -3.11 24.17 0.74
C GLU A 137 -2.28 23.39 -0.29
N LEU A 138 -2.57 22.08 -0.45
CA LEU A 138 -1.84 21.15 -1.29
C LEU A 138 -2.66 20.73 -2.52
N SER A 139 -1.97 20.56 -3.65
CA SER A 139 -2.54 19.88 -4.81
C SER A 139 -2.89 18.41 -4.50
N GLY A 140 -3.72 17.76 -5.32
CA GLY A 140 -4.05 16.34 -5.15
C GLY A 140 -2.82 15.44 -5.15
N GLY A 141 -1.85 15.70 -6.04
CA GLY A 141 -0.59 14.95 -6.08
C GLY A 141 0.28 15.16 -4.85
N GLU A 142 0.34 16.39 -4.30
CA GLU A 142 1.04 16.66 -3.04
C GLU A 142 0.35 15.95 -1.86
N GLN A 143 -0.97 15.95 -1.80
CA GLN A 143 -1.73 15.19 -0.79
C GLN A 143 -1.44 13.70 -0.87
N GLN A 144 -1.36 13.15 -2.07
CA GLN A 144 -0.99 11.74 -2.29
C GLN A 144 0.43 11.44 -1.80
N ARG A 145 1.39 12.34 -2.05
CA ARG A 145 2.76 12.20 -1.52
C ARG A 145 2.79 12.27 0.02
N VAL A 146 1.93 13.06 0.66
CA VAL A 146 1.79 13.02 2.14
C VAL A 146 1.23 11.68 2.61
N ALA A 147 0.24 11.11 1.91
CA ALA A 147 -0.31 9.80 2.24
C ALA A 147 0.76 8.69 2.09
N LEU A 148 1.59 8.76 1.04
CA LEU A 148 2.77 7.90 0.88
C LEU A 148 3.76 8.06 2.04
N ALA A 149 4.15 9.29 2.37
CA ALA A 149 5.06 9.57 3.50
C ALA A 149 4.54 8.94 4.80
N ARG A 150 3.24 9.05 5.05
CA ARG A 150 2.58 8.46 6.22
C ARG A 150 2.65 6.92 6.21
N ALA A 151 2.51 6.29 5.05
CA ALA A 151 2.63 4.83 4.91
C ALA A 151 4.07 4.33 5.13
N LEU A 152 5.07 5.16 4.76
CA LEU A 152 6.50 4.82 4.78
C LEU A 152 7.18 5.06 6.13
N VAL A 153 6.65 5.98 6.95
CA VAL A 153 7.37 6.49 8.12
C VAL A 153 7.67 5.43 9.17
N ASN A 154 6.86 4.37 9.24
CA ASN A 154 7.01 3.28 10.20
C ASN A 154 7.78 2.05 9.66
N ASN A 155 8.42 2.15 8.48
CA ASN A 155 9.14 1.02 7.84
C ASN A 155 8.30 -0.25 7.75
N ALA A 156 7.07 -0.13 7.24
CA ALA A 156 6.17 -1.27 7.07
C ALA A 156 6.78 -2.31 6.11
N ASP A 157 6.66 -3.60 6.44
CA ASP A 157 7.14 -4.69 5.57
C ASP A 157 6.28 -4.87 4.32
N ILE A 158 5.03 -4.38 4.38
CA ILE A 158 4.05 -4.49 3.31
C ILE A 158 3.41 -3.13 3.07
N ILE A 159 3.43 -2.67 1.82
CA ILE A 159 2.68 -1.50 1.38
C ILE A 159 1.48 -1.95 0.56
N ILE A 160 0.31 -1.46 0.94
CA ILE A 160 -0.95 -1.65 0.23
C ILE A 160 -1.37 -0.29 -0.32
N ALA A 161 -1.40 -0.15 -1.64
CA ALA A 161 -1.79 1.07 -2.32
C ALA A 161 -3.12 0.84 -3.07
N ASP A 162 -4.18 1.48 -2.61
CA ASP A 162 -5.52 1.40 -3.19
C ASP A 162 -5.73 2.58 -4.14
N GLU A 163 -5.65 2.33 -5.43
CA GLU A 163 -5.78 3.30 -6.51
C GLU A 163 -4.96 4.61 -6.27
N PRO A 164 -3.65 4.50 -5.98
CA PRO A 164 -2.84 5.64 -5.54
C PRO A 164 -2.65 6.71 -6.63
N THR A 165 -3.05 6.42 -7.86
CA THR A 165 -2.92 7.27 -9.04
C THR A 165 -4.26 7.79 -9.57
N GLY A 166 -5.38 7.47 -8.90
CA GLY A 166 -6.73 7.77 -9.40
C GLY A 166 -7.10 9.26 -9.44
N ASN A 167 -6.45 10.09 -8.62
CA ASN A 167 -6.76 11.50 -8.45
C ASN A 167 -5.59 12.45 -8.78
N VAL A 168 -4.63 11.97 -9.58
CA VAL A 168 -3.43 12.72 -9.94
C VAL A 168 -3.20 12.69 -11.45
N ASP A 169 -2.40 13.61 -11.98
CA ASP A 169 -2.05 13.66 -13.39
C ASP A 169 -1.16 12.48 -13.81
N PRO A 170 -1.02 12.20 -15.13
CA PRO A 170 -0.24 11.06 -15.61
C PRO A 170 1.24 11.09 -15.22
N GLN A 171 1.87 12.27 -15.21
CA GLN A 171 3.28 12.42 -14.81
C GLN A 171 3.46 12.06 -13.34
N MET A 172 2.61 12.61 -12.47
CA MET A 172 2.60 12.29 -11.06
C MET A 172 2.29 10.81 -10.79
N SER A 173 1.43 10.20 -11.61
CA SER A 173 1.11 8.77 -11.51
C SER A 173 2.36 7.91 -11.71
N LEU A 174 3.19 8.25 -12.70
CA LEU A 174 4.45 7.57 -12.97
C LEU A 174 5.42 7.72 -11.78
N GLU A 175 5.62 8.95 -11.29
CA GLU A 175 6.49 9.23 -10.14
C GLU A 175 6.09 8.45 -8.88
N ILE A 176 4.78 8.30 -8.63
CA ILE A 176 4.26 7.51 -7.50
C ILE A 176 4.63 6.04 -7.64
N VAL A 177 4.44 5.44 -8.83
CA VAL A 177 4.77 4.03 -9.05
C VAL A 177 6.28 3.80 -9.01
N GLU A 178 7.08 4.70 -9.57
CA GLU A 178 8.55 4.65 -9.47
C GLU A 178 9.02 4.73 -8.01
N LEU A 179 8.41 5.59 -7.20
CA LEU A 179 8.72 5.65 -5.76
C LEU A 179 8.37 4.33 -5.07
N LEU A 180 7.20 3.74 -5.34
CA LEU A 180 6.81 2.44 -4.80
C LEU A 180 7.76 1.33 -5.28
N LYS A 181 8.23 1.37 -6.52
CA LYS A 181 9.20 0.41 -7.08
C LYS A 181 10.55 0.51 -6.37
N ARG A 182 11.09 1.72 -6.21
CA ARG A 182 12.33 1.94 -5.43
C ARG A 182 12.21 1.40 -4.00
N LEU A 183 11.07 1.57 -3.36
CA LEU A 183 10.82 0.99 -2.03
C LEU A 183 10.78 -0.54 -2.07
N ASN A 184 10.19 -1.12 -3.11
CA ASN A 184 10.19 -2.57 -3.30
C ASN A 184 11.62 -3.13 -3.47
N GLU A 185 12.49 -2.43 -4.18
CA GLU A 185 13.91 -2.79 -4.33
C GLU A 185 14.66 -2.85 -2.99
N THR A 186 14.18 -2.15 -1.96
CA THR A 186 14.71 -2.26 -0.59
C THR A 186 14.19 -3.47 0.19
N GLY A 187 13.39 -4.34 -0.44
CA GLY A 187 12.83 -5.56 0.14
C GLY A 187 11.42 -5.41 0.72
N THR A 188 10.78 -4.24 0.57
CA THR A 188 9.38 -4.03 0.96
C THR A 188 8.46 -4.74 -0.03
N THR A 189 7.46 -5.49 0.45
CA THR A 189 6.43 -6.07 -0.40
C THR A 189 5.40 -5.00 -0.78
N VAL A 190 5.07 -4.86 -2.07
CA VAL A 190 4.13 -3.85 -2.54
C VAL A 190 2.96 -4.50 -3.26
N ILE A 191 1.75 -4.17 -2.83
CA ILE A 191 0.51 -4.55 -3.51
C ILE A 191 -0.19 -3.28 -3.94
N MET A 192 -0.28 -3.06 -5.25
CA MET A 192 -0.93 -1.89 -5.83
C MET A 192 -2.20 -2.30 -6.57
N VAL A 193 -3.33 -1.86 -6.06
CA VAL A 193 -4.62 -1.97 -6.78
C VAL A 193 -4.77 -0.78 -7.70
N THR A 194 -5.06 -1.03 -8.97
CA THR A 194 -5.27 0.02 -9.96
C THR A 194 -6.18 -0.44 -11.09
N HIS A 195 -6.80 0.52 -11.76
CA HIS A 195 -7.50 0.32 -13.04
C HIS A 195 -6.74 0.97 -14.22
N ALA A 196 -5.57 1.56 -13.98
CA ALA A 196 -4.73 2.21 -14.98
C ALA A 196 -3.87 1.17 -15.74
N HIS A 197 -4.47 0.46 -16.69
CA HIS A 197 -3.81 -0.61 -17.44
C HIS A 197 -2.56 -0.13 -18.19
N ASP A 198 -2.59 1.08 -18.75
CA ASP A 198 -1.44 1.66 -19.46
C ASP A 198 -0.23 1.83 -18.53
N LEU A 199 -0.49 2.25 -17.29
CA LEU A 199 0.54 2.37 -16.26
C LEU A 199 1.12 0.99 -15.88
N VAL A 200 0.26 -0.03 -15.72
CA VAL A 200 0.69 -1.40 -15.39
C VAL A 200 1.61 -1.97 -16.48
N ARG A 201 1.32 -1.69 -17.76
CA ARG A 201 2.14 -2.15 -18.91
C ARG A 201 3.53 -1.51 -18.98
N MET A 202 3.73 -0.36 -18.34
CA MET A 202 5.05 0.32 -18.30
C MET A 202 6.02 -0.33 -17.32
N PHE A 203 5.52 -1.20 -16.43
CA PHE A 203 6.32 -1.86 -15.40
C PHE A 203 6.24 -3.38 -15.57
N ASP A 204 7.40 -4.02 -15.70
CA ASP A 204 7.52 -5.49 -15.79
C ASP A 204 7.38 -6.11 -14.40
N ASN A 205 6.14 -6.15 -13.89
CA ASN A 205 5.81 -6.70 -12.59
C ASN A 205 4.65 -7.68 -12.72
N ARG A 206 4.51 -8.58 -11.75
CA ARG A 206 3.40 -9.54 -11.68
C ARG A 206 2.07 -8.82 -11.60
N VAL A 207 1.09 -9.32 -12.34
CA VAL A 207 -0.28 -8.82 -12.37
C VAL A 207 -1.24 -9.93 -12.00
N ILE A 208 -2.11 -9.64 -11.02
CA ILE A 208 -3.24 -10.49 -10.65
C ILE A 208 -4.51 -9.82 -11.19
N VAL A 209 -5.27 -10.53 -11.99
CA VAL A 209 -6.53 -10.04 -12.56
C VAL A 209 -7.70 -10.63 -11.78
N LEU A 210 -8.49 -9.75 -11.18
CA LEU A 210 -9.75 -10.11 -10.52
C LEU A 210 -10.94 -9.79 -11.43
N ASP A 211 -11.86 -10.74 -11.58
CA ASP A 211 -13.14 -10.52 -12.22
C ASP A 211 -14.25 -11.32 -11.53
N GLY A 212 -15.41 -10.71 -11.30
CA GLY A 212 -16.53 -11.36 -10.63
C GLY A 212 -16.21 -11.98 -9.27
N GLY A 213 -15.15 -11.53 -8.60
CA GLY A 213 -14.67 -12.07 -7.31
C GLY A 213 -13.72 -13.26 -7.44
N GLU A 214 -13.31 -13.63 -8.64
CA GLU A 214 -12.37 -14.74 -8.91
C GLU A 214 -11.04 -14.21 -9.47
N VAL A 215 -9.95 -14.98 -9.30
CA VAL A 215 -8.68 -14.73 -9.97
C VAL A 215 -8.76 -15.39 -11.35
N ILE A 216 -8.78 -14.56 -12.40
CA ILE A 216 -8.86 -15.05 -13.78
C ILE A 216 -7.50 -15.13 -14.47
N ALA A 217 -6.50 -14.40 -13.96
CA ALA A 217 -5.12 -14.48 -14.42
C ALA A 217 -4.16 -14.07 -13.29
N ASP A 218 -2.96 -14.64 -13.31
CA ASP A 218 -1.88 -14.39 -12.35
C ASP A 218 -0.53 -14.68 -13.01
N GLY A 219 0.30 -13.66 -13.22
CA GLY A 219 1.61 -13.79 -13.88
C GLY A 219 2.24 -12.48 -14.28
N ALA A 220 3.39 -12.54 -14.94
CA ALA A 220 4.06 -11.38 -15.52
C ALA A 220 3.27 -10.83 -16.73
N VAL A 221 3.49 -9.55 -17.06
CA VAL A 221 2.97 -8.96 -18.29
C VAL A 221 3.80 -9.51 -19.45
N GLU A 222 3.21 -10.38 -20.29
CA GLU A 222 3.86 -10.91 -21.49
C GLU A 222 3.49 -10.03 -22.69
N ASP A 223 4.52 -9.67 -23.52
CA ASP A 223 4.44 -8.97 -24.83
C ASP A 223 3.20 -8.08 -25.06
N GLY A 224 3.06 -7.02 -24.26
CA GLY A 224 2.06 -5.97 -24.48
C GLY A 224 0.65 -6.30 -24.00
N GLY A 225 0.41 -7.40 -23.31
CA GLY A 225 -0.89 -7.79 -22.74
C GLY A 225 -0.83 -8.13 -21.25
N ILE A 226 -1.84 -7.72 -20.49
CA ILE A 226 -2.11 -8.30 -19.17
C ILE A 226 -2.37 -9.80 -19.39
N PRO A 227 -1.82 -10.74 -18.56
CA PRO A 227 -1.98 -12.16 -18.78
C PRO A 227 -3.47 -12.53 -18.83
N VAL A 228 -3.98 -12.74 -20.02
CA VAL A 228 -5.38 -13.05 -20.27
C VAL A 228 -5.48 -14.50 -20.73
N GLN A 229 -5.33 -15.44 -19.82
CA GLN A 229 -5.89 -16.75 -20.03
C GLN A 229 -7.39 -16.69 -19.69
N GLN A 230 -8.23 -16.56 -20.76
CA GLN A 230 -9.71 -16.59 -20.71
C GLN A 230 -10.45 -15.29 -20.37
N ALA A 231 -10.03 -14.13 -20.85
CA ALA A 231 -10.84 -12.92 -20.80
C ALA A 231 -11.89 -12.84 -21.96
N SER A 232 -12.59 -13.93 -22.24
CA SER A 232 -13.68 -13.94 -23.24
C SER A 232 -14.93 -13.17 -22.77
N HIS A 233 -14.93 -12.63 -21.56
CA HIS A 233 -16.06 -11.86 -20.99
C HIS A 233 -15.75 -10.40 -20.62
N LEU A 234 -14.47 -9.99 -20.71
CA LEU A 234 -14.11 -8.59 -20.49
C LEU A 234 -14.10 -7.86 -21.84
N ASN A 235 -15.03 -6.92 -22.03
CA ASN A 235 -15.09 -5.99 -23.19
C ASN A 235 -13.92 -4.97 -23.15
N ILE A 236 -12.68 -5.44 -22.90
CA ILE A 236 -11.48 -4.61 -22.82
C ILE A 236 -11.03 -4.19 -24.21
N GLU A 237 -11.11 -5.09 -25.21
CA GLU A 237 -10.70 -4.80 -26.60
C GLU A 237 -11.53 -3.73 -27.32
N ALA A 238 -12.80 -3.55 -26.96
CA ALA A 238 -13.66 -2.56 -27.63
C ALA A 238 -13.38 -1.12 -27.19
N LYS A 239 -12.77 -0.89 -26.01
CA LYS A 239 -12.37 0.44 -25.54
C LYS A 239 -10.96 0.84 -25.97
N GLU A 240 -10.07 -0.11 -26.22
CA GLU A 240 -8.67 0.17 -26.62
C GLU A 240 -8.60 0.79 -28.02
N LYS A 241 -9.36 0.27 -29.00
CA LYS A 241 -9.37 0.84 -30.36
C LYS A 241 -9.89 2.28 -30.43
N THR A 242 -10.66 2.70 -29.43
CA THR A 242 -11.23 4.07 -29.38
C THR A 242 -10.28 5.05 -28.67
N SER A 243 -9.42 4.58 -27.78
CA SER A 243 -8.43 5.42 -27.09
C SER A 243 -7.17 5.66 -27.92
N GLU A 244 -6.66 4.65 -28.63
CA GLU A 244 -5.51 4.81 -29.52
C GLU A 244 -5.77 5.82 -30.66
N ASN A 245 -6.96 5.80 -31.25
CA ASN A 245 -7.35 6.79 -32.28
C ASN A 245 -7.51 8.22 -31.73
N ARG A 246 -7.78 8.41 -30.44
CA ARG A 246 -7.85 9.75 -29.83
C ARG A 246 -6.50 10.31 -29.42
N ILE A 247 -5.57 9.45 -29.04
CA ILE A 247 -4.22 9.86 -28.63
C ILE A 247 -3.41 10.25 -29.87
N THR A 248 -3.48 9.47 -30.94
CA THR A 248 -2.74 9.75 -32.18
C THR A 248 -3.21 11.04 -32.88
N GLN A 249 -4.50 11.40 -32.79
CA GLN A 249 -5.01 12.65 -33.39
C GLN A 249 -4.68 13.91 -32.56
N LYS A 250 -4.41 13.80 -31.26
CA LYS A 250 -4.05 14.96 -30.41
C LYS A 250 -2.56 15.35 -30.49
N PHE A 251 -1.69 14.44 -30.91
CA PHE A 251 -0.25 14.72 -31.00
C PHE A 251 0.19 15.32 -32.36
N VAL A 252 -0.70 15.38 -33.37
CA VAL A 252 -0.34 15.86 -34.73
C VAL A 252 -0.62 17.36 -34.95
N SER A 253 -1.22 18.07 -34.00
CA SER A 253 -1.70 19.44 -34.22
C SER A 253 -1.23 20.50 -33.22
N ALA A 254 -0.11 20.33 -32.55
CA ALA A 254 0.52 21.39 -31.74
C ALA A 254 1.83 21.86 -32.39
N PRO A 255 2.09 23.19 -32.50
CA PRO A 255 3.36 23.71 -32.96
C PRO A 255 4.47 23.33 -31.96
N GLN A 256 5.62 22.90 -32.49
CA GLN A 256 6.82 22.64 -31.71
C GLN A 256 7.37 23.98 -31.21
N GLU A 257 7.12 24.31 -29.96
CA GLU A 257 8.01 25.18 -29.17
C GLU A 257 9.10 24.29 -28.58
N GLU A 258 10.37 24.68 -28.83
CA GLU A 258 11.53 23.99 -28.29
C GLU A 258 11.44 23.96 -26.76
N PRO A 259 11.62 22.80 -26.11
CA PRO A 259 11.59 22.72 -24.66
C PRO A 259 12.82 23.44 -24.08
N GLU A 260 12.59 24.45 -23.27
CA GLU A 260 13.60 24.91 -22.32
C GLU A 260 14.05 23.70 -21.48
N GLN A 261 15.36 23.52 -21.40
CA GLN A 261 15.97 22.44 -20.62
C GLN A 261 15.53 22.58 -19.15
N PRO A 262 14.98 21.52 -18.54
CA PRO A 262 14.75 21.52 -17.10
C PRO A 262 16.10 21.63 -16.40
N GLN A 263 16.21 22.56 -15.47
CA GLN A 263 17.34 22.62 -14.56
C GLN A 263 17.35 21.32 -13.75
N GLU A 264 18.50 20.63 -13.78
CA GLU A 264 18.78 19.47 -12.93
C GLU A 264 18.85 19.91 -11.46
N GLU A 265 17.71 19.96 -10.79
CA GLU A 265 17.66 20.05 -9.34
C GLU A 265 16.56 19.12 -8.82
N ASP A 266 17.00 18.16 -7.96
CA ASP A 266 16.18 17.34 -7.06
C ASP A 266 15.69 15.95 -7.49
N ALA A 267 16.49 15.16 -8.22
CA ALA A 267 16.38 13.70 -8.10
C ALA A 267 17.19 13.23 -6.87
N PRO A 268 16.62 12.50 -5.90
CA PRO A 268 17.39 11.99 -4.77
C PRO A 268 18.43 10.98 -5.25
N ASP A 269 19.69 11.24 -4.91
CA ASP A 269 20.88 10.48 -5.27
C ASP A 269 20.79 9.03 -4.78
N ALA A 270 21.41 8.09 -5.52
CA ALA A 270 21.47 6.66 -5.16
C ALA A 270 22.10 6.42 -3.78
N ASP A 271 23.04 7.24 -3.34
CA ASP A 271 23.61 7.24 -1.99
C ASP A 271 22.59 7.58 -0.91
N PHE A 272 21.58 8.36 -1.25
CA PHE A 272 20.47 8.72 -0.38
C PHE A 272 19.53 7.53 -0.10
N LEU A 273 19.30 6.66 -1.09
CA LEU A 273 18.52 5.43 -0.93
C LEU A 273 19.28 4.37 -0.12
N ASN A 274 20.61 4.29 -0.31
CA ASN A 274 21.46 3.41 0.50
C ASN A 274 21.49 3.80 1.98
N ALA A 275 21.36 5.09 2.30
CA ALA A 275 21.20 5.55 3.69
C ALA A 275 19.88 5.08 4.33
N ILE A 276 18.81 4.85 3.52
CA ILE A 276 17.56 4.24 3.99
C ILE A 276 17.79 2.81 4.45
N ILE A 277 18.59 2.05 3.70
CA ILE A 277 18.84 0.62 3.93
C ILE A 277 19.68 0.42 5.20
N SER A 278 20.69 1.25 5.42
CA SER A 278 21.59 1.13 6.58
C SER A 278 20.95 1.49 7.93
N ASP A 279 19.85 2.26 7.92
CA ASP A 279 19.16 2.70 9.14
C ASP A 279 17.99 1.78 9.55
N THR A 280 17.65 0.76 8.71
CA THR A 280 16.56 -0.19 9.00
C THR A 280 16.81 -1.06 10.23
N ASP A 281 18.05 -1.38 10.54
CA ASP A 281 18.40 -2.20 11.71
C ASP A 281 18.22 -1.46 13.05
N THR A 282 18.35 -0.13 13.04
CA THR A 282 18.22 0.69 14.25
C THR A 282 16.76 0.83 14.73
N TYR A 283 15.77 0.63 13.85
CA TYR A 283 14.34 0.81 14.15
C TYR A 283 13.57 -0.49 14.37
N ARG A 284 14.16 -1.65 14.08
CA ARG A 284 13.57 -2.98 14.35
C ARG A 284 13.38 -3.32 15.82
N ILE A 285 14.09 -2.63 16.73
CA ILE A 285 14.19 -2.95 18.16
C ILE A 285 12.88 -2.76 18.93
N TYR A 286 11.87 -2.07 18.37
CA TYR A 286 10.63 -1.75 19.10
C TYR A 286 9.50 -2.81 19.01
N VAL A 287 9.75 -3.96 18.37
CA VAL A 287 8.70 -4.99 18.17
C VAL A 287 8.94 -6.25 19.00
N GLU A 288 10.13 -6.46 19.56
CA GLU A 288 10.50 -7.77 20.13
C GLU A 288 10.41 -7.91 21.66
N ASP A 289 10.26 -6.85 22.46
CA ASP A 289 10.26 -6.96 23.93
C ASP A 289 8.93 -6.60 24.61
N ASP A 290 7.92 -7.47 24.46
CA ASP A 290 6.83 -7.53 25.46
C ASP A 290 6.20 -8.94 25.55
N THR A 291 7.04 -9.98 25.68
CA THR A 291 6.60 -11.34 26.02
C THR A 291 6.74 -11.69 27.50
N SER A 292 7.13 -10.75 28.37
CA SER A 292 7.18 -10.97 29.82
C SER A 292 5.87 -10.49 30.49
N ALA A 293 4.86 -11.35 30.47
CA ALA A 293 3.75 -11.23 31.41
C ALA A 293 4.26 -11.54 32.83
N PRO A 294 3.98 -10.71 33.85
CA PRO A 294 4.30 -11.06 35.22
C PRO A 294 3.43 -12.24 35.67
N SER A 295 4.10 -13.31 36.07
CA SER A 295 3.50 -14.46 36.74
C SER A 295 2.88 -13.99 38.04
N ALA A 296 1.55 -14.13 38.18
CA ALA A 296 0.86 -13.97 39.45
C ALA A 296 1.28 -15.14 40.34
N ALA A 297 2.20 -14.89 41.25
CA ALA A 297 2.44 -15.77 42.39
C ALA A 297 1.29 -15.71 43.35
N ALA A 298 0.62 -16.84 43.54
CA ALA A 298 -0.34 -17.07 44.62
C ALA A 298 0.42 -17.14 45.93
N GLU A 299 0.25 -16.22 46.84
CA GLU A 299 0.53 -16.42 48.26
C GLU A 299 -0.77 -16.78 49.01
N ASN A 300 -0.87 -18.08 49.25
CA ASN A 300 -1.67 -18.61 50.40
C ASN A 300 -0.99 -18.15 51.67
N LYS A 301 -1.71 -17.53 52.56
CA LYS A 301 -1.48 -17.56 54.02
C LYS A 301 -2.70 -18.03 54.72
N GLU A 302 -2.59 -19.26 55.20
CA GLU A 302 -3.40 -19.84 56.29
C GLU A 302 -3.05 -19.23 57.64
N GLY A 303 -4.04 -19.29 58.52
CA GLY A 303 -3.81 -19.37 59.97
C GLY A 303 -3.93 -18.03 60.69
N GLY A 304 -4.73 -17.87 61.65
CA GLY A 304 -5.09 -18.66 62.78
C GLY A 304 -5.78 -17.81 63.81
N ASP A 305 -6.67 -18.42 64.39
CA ASP A 305 -7.37 -18.32 65.68
C ASP A 305 -7.11 -17.17 66.68
N ALA A 306 -8.22 -16.91 67.35
CA ALA A 306 -8.44 -16.56 68.77
C ALA A 306 -8.57 -15.04 69.10
N GLU A 307 -9.65 -14.62 69.50
CA GLU A 307 -10.50 -14.41 70.66
C GLU A 307 -11.69 -13.49 70.36
#